data_d2e687ee52d3f85556bc69a417f56a2e
#
_entry.id   d2e687ee52d3f85556bc69a417f56a2e
#
_cell.length_a   1.000
_cell.length_b   1.000
_cell.length_c   1.000
_cell.angle_alpha   90.00
_cell.angle_beta   90.00
_cell.angle_gamma   90.00
#
_symmetry.space_group_name_H-M   'P 1'
#
loop_
_entity.id
_entity.type
_entity.pdbx_description
1 polymer ?
#
loop_
_entity_poly.entity_id
_entity_poly.type
_entity_poly.pdbx_seq_one_letter_code
_entity_poly.pdbx_strand_id
1 'polypeptide(L)'
;MKNRISPSAFTLIEILVVLTIVAVLAGLSFPAIRAAMLKGRQAEATQRVSQVGKALLMYANDNDGVFPRGKNSFGEPIQSSNDAFRSLFPNYLDTEQVFVLGRSVAGPRADDRCEKANEILQSGENHWAYVEGLTNTSKSTWPLVVDHTDGAGMYNTRDSELGGIWTGQSAIVVRVDGGVAVTPLQGTGEKRFLPRREDPTSNALAVDKYMGANVRLREPTN
;
A
#
# COMPACT_ATOMS: atom_id res chain seq x y z
N MET A 1 -4.02 64.63 32.11
CA MET A 1 -4.16 63.45 32.99
C MET A 1 -3.87 62.21 32.18
N LYS A 2 -2.77 61.52 32.50
CA LYS A 2 -2.37 60.28 31.79
C LYS A 2 -2.91 59.08 32.57
N ASN A 3 -3.98 58.43 32.07
CA ASN A 3 -4.50 57.17 32.66
C ASN A 3 -3.41 56.11 32.56
N ARG A 4 -2.81 55.71 33.66
CA ARG A 4 -1.96 54.54 33.77
C ARG A 4 -2.88 53.32 33.88
N ILE A 5 -2.99 52.55 32.81
CA ILE A 5 -3.61 51.24 32.84
C ILE A 5 -2.62 50.33 33.61
N SER A 6 -3.01 49.90 34.80
CA SER A 6 -2.24 48.92 35.56
C SER A 6 -2.32 47.54 34.83
N PRO A 7 -1.19 46.88 34.51
CA PRO A 7 -1.29 45.53 33.99
C PRO A 7 -1.85 44.60 35.07
N SER A 8 -2.94 43.91 34.76
CA SER A 8 -3.45 42.86 35.64
C SER A 8 -2.46 41.70 35.62
N ALA A 9 -1.90 41.35 36.76
CA ALA A 9 -1.01 40.19 36.89
C ALA A 9 -1.83 38.91 36.95
N PHE A 10 -1.51 37.93 36.13
CA PHE A 10 -2.13 36.62 36.15
C PHE A 10 -1.83 35.91 37.49
N THR A 11 -2.87 35.23 38.02
CA THR A 11 -2.70 34.41 39.22
C THR A 11 -2.16 33.05 38.86
N LEU A 12 -1.42 32.42 39.78
CA LEU A 12 -0.85 31.10 39.62
C LEU A 12 -1.96 30.03 39.35
N ILE A 13 -3.13 30.22 39.97
CA ILE A 13 -4.27 29.32 39.79
C ILE A 13 -4.92 29.44 38.41
N GLU A 14 -4.97 30.63 37.83
CA GLU A 14 -5.47 30.79 36.43
C GLU A 14 -4.62 30.04 35.43
N ILE A 15 -3.29 30.11 35.54
CA ILE A 15 -2.37 29.36 34.69
C ILE A 15 -2.52 27.86 34.92
N LEU A 16 -2.66 27.41 36.18
CA LEU A 16 -2.80 25.98 36.49
C LEU A 16 -4.11 25.40 35.93
N VAL A 17 -5.22 26.14 36.01
CA VAL A 17 -6.49 25.69 35.44
C VAL A 17 -6.41 25.58 33.91
N VAL A 18 -5.82 26.57 33.24
CA VAL A 18 -5.63 26.54 31.79
C VAL A 18 -4.77 25.34 31.36
N LEU A 19 -3.65 25.10 32.04
CA LEU A 19 -2.76 23.98 31.73
C LEU A 19 -3.47 22.63 31.95
N THR A 20 -4.29 22.48 32.98
CA THR A 20 -5.04 21.24 33.20
C THR A 20 -6.08 20.99 32.12
N ILE A 21 -6.81 22.02 31.67
CA ILE A 21 -7.77 21.91 30.58
C ILE A 21 -7.06 21.52 29.27
N VAL A 22 -5.95 22.20 28.95
CA VAL A 22 -5.13 21.89 27.75
C VAL A 22 -4.62 20.45 27.80
N ALA A 23 -4.10 20.00 28.95
CA ALA A 23 -3.61 18.63 29.11
C ALA A 23 -4.69 17.58 28.90
N VAL A 24 -5.89 17.80 29.43
CA VAL A 24 -7.05 16.92 29.24
C VAL A 24 -7.47 16.88 27.77
N LEU A 25 -7.62 18.05 27.14
CA LEU A 25 -7.98 18.12 25.71
C LEU A 25 -6.95 17.48 24.80
N ALA A 26 -5.65 17.70 25.05
CA ALA A 26 -4.56 17.07 24.31
C ALA A 26 -4.60 15.54 24.47
N GLY A 27 -4.81 15.03 25.70
CA GLY A 27 -4.90 13.61 25.98
C GLY A 27 -6.02 12.89 25.21
N LEU A 28 -7.19 13.53 25.12
CA LEU A 28 -8.34 12.99 24.38
C LEU A 28 -8.19 13.10 22.85
N SER A 29 -7.47 14.13 22.36
CA SER A 29 -7.31 14.36 20.92
C SER A 29 -6.25 13.46 20.28
N PHE A 30 -5.24 13.01 21.03
CA PHE A 30 -4.10 12.30 20.48
C PHE A 30 -4.44 10.97 19.77
N PRO A 31 -5.31 10.08 20.31
CA PRO A 31 -5.72 8.87 19.62
C PRO A 31 -6.47 9.15 18.31
N ALA A 32 -7.35 10.16 18.31
CA ALA A 32 -8.13 10.55 17.14
C ALA A 32 -7.24 11.08 16.01
N ILE A 33 -6.24 11.91 16.33
CA ILE A 33 -5.25 12.41 15.37
C ILE A 33 -4.47 11.27 14.73
N ARG A 34 -3.99 10.29 15.52
CA ARG A 34 -3.28 9.12 14.98
C ARG A 34 -4.15 8.31 14.00
N ALA A 35 -5.40 8.07 14.35
CA ALA A 35 -6.34 7.37 13.47
C ALA A 35 -6.59 8.14 12.17
N ALA A 36 -6.77 9.46 12.25
CA ALA A 36 -6.93 10.32 11.08
C ALA A 36 -5.69 10.31 10.16
N MET A 37 -4.50 10.38 10.74
CA MET A 37 -3.24 10.29 9.98
C MET A 37 -3.08 8.94 9.25
N LEU A 38 -3.48 7.83 9.89
CA LEU A 38 -3.45 6.51 9.25
C LEU A 38 -4.41 6.46 8.05
N LYS A 39 -5.62 6.99 8.20
CA LYS A 39 -6.60 7.07 7.11
C LYS A 39 -6.13 7.97 5.97
N GLY A 40 -5.49 9.10 6.26
CA GLY A 40 -4.88 9.97 5.25
C GLY A 40 -3.81 9.23 4.42
N ARG A 41 -2.95 8.46 5.07
CA ARG A 41 -1.95 7.63 4.38
C ARG A 41 -2.56 6.51 3.54
N GLN A 42 -3.63 5.87 4.04
CA GLN A 42 -4.36 4.87 3.25
C GLN A 42 -4.99 5.49 2.00
N ALA A 43 -5.53 6.70 2.10
CA ALA A 43 -6.07 7.41 0.95
C ALA A 43 -4.99 7.74 -0.09
N GLU A 44 -3.83 8.24 0.34
CA GLU A 44 -2.67 8.49 -0.52
C GLU A 44 -2.21 7.20 -1.21
N ALA A 45 -2.01 6.12 -0.46
CA ALA A 45 -1.61 4.82 -0.99
C ALA A 45 -2.61 4.28 -2.01
N THR A 46 -3.91 4.42 -1.74
CA THR A 46 -4.99 4.04 -2.66
C THR A 46 -4.92 4.81 -3.98
N GLN A 47 -4.63 6.11 -3.94
CA GLN A 47 -4.46 6.92 -5.15
C GLN A 47 -3.23 6.49 -5.95
N ARG A 48 -2.10 6.24 -5.28
CA ARG A 48 -0.86 5.80 -5.94
C ARG A 48 -1.06 4.45 -6.62
N VAL A 49 -1.55 3.44 -5.92
CA VAL A 49 -1.75 2.11 -6.50
C VAL A 49 -2.85 2.08 -7.57
N SER A 50 -3.81 3.01 -7.53
CA SER A 50 -4.80 3.18 -8.60
C SER A 50 -4.13 3.53 -9.94
N GLN A 51 -3.04 4.30 -9.92
CA GLN A 51 -2.26 4.60 -11.13
C GLN A 51 -1.57 3.34 -11.65
N VAL A 52 -0.99 2.53 -10.76
CA VAL A 52 -0.40 1.23 -11.13
C VAL A 52 -1.47 0.30 -11.74
N GLY A 53 -2.66 0.22 -11.13
CA GLY A 53 -3.77 -0.57 -11.66
C GLY A 53 -4.22 -0.14 -13.05
N LYS A 54 -4.31 1.18 -13.30
CA LYS A 54 -4.63 1.72 -14.63
C LYS A 54 -3.54 1.39 -15.65
N ALA A 55 -2.27 1.54 -15.29
CA ALA A 55 -1.14 1.21 -16.15
C ALA A 55 -1.13 -0.28 -16.53
N LEU A 56 -1.44 -1.17 -15.57
CA LEU A 56 -1.60 -2.60 -15.84
C LEU A 56 -2.74 -2.90 -16.81
N LEU A 57 -3.87 -2.22 -16.69
CA LEU A 57 -4.99 -2.39 -17.63
C LEU A 57 -4.63 -1.88 -19.04
N MET A 58 -3.93 -0.75 -19.13
CA MET A 58 -3.42 -0.24 -20.41
C MET A 58 -2.43 -1.23 -21.03
N TYR A 59 -1.48 -1.73 -20.25
CA TYR A 59 -0.55 -2.78 -20.69
C TYR A 59 -1.32 -4.01 -21.21
N ALA A 60 -2.29 -4.52 -20.45
CA ALA A 60 -3.06 -5.69 -20.85
C ALA A 60 -3.82 -5.45 -22.17
N ASN A 61 -4.41 -4.27 -22.37
CA ASN A 61 -5.08 -3.93 -23.61
C ASN A 61 -4.16 -3.97 -24.83
N ASP A 62 -2.90 -3.57 -24.68
CA ASP A 62 -1.89 -3.58 -25.74
C ASP A 62 -1.22 -4.95 -25.92
N ASN A 63 -1.45 -5.90 -24.99
CA ASN A 63 -0.84 -7.23 -24.95
C ASN A 63 -1.90 -8.36 -24.90
N ASP A 64 -2.87 -8.34 -25.80
CA ASP A 64 -3.89 -9.39 -25.97
C ASP A 64 -4.67 -9.75 -24.69
N GLY A 65 -4.87 -8.78 -23.83
CA GLY A 65 -5.56 -8.95 -22.53
C GLY A 65 -4.70 -9.56 -21.44
N VAL A 66 -3.41 -9.73 -21.64
CA VAL A 66 -2.50 -10.42 -20.71
C VAL A 66 -1.75 -9.40 -19.87
N PHE A 67 -1.80 -9.55 -18.55
CA PHE A 67 -0.96 -8.78 -17.61
C PHE A 67 0.50 -9.26 -17.66
N PRO A 68 1.48 -8.46 -17.20
CA PRO A 68 2.90 -8.84 -17.22
C PRO A 68 3.15 -10.24 -16.67
N ARG A 69 3.79 -11.11 -17.46
CA ARG A 69 4.10 -12.49 -17.06
C ARG A 69 5.33 -13.05 -17.75
N GLY A 70 6.01 -13.97 -17.07
CA GLY A 70 7.15 -14.71 -17.63
C GLY A 70 8.39 -13.85 -17.81
N LYS A 71 8.33 -12.87 -18.68
CA LYS A 71 9.41 -11.89 -18.91
C LYS A 71 8.83 -10.48 -18.93
N ASN A 72 9.62 -9.51 -18.45
CA ASN A 72 9.29 -8.09 -18.54
C ASN A 72 9.57 -7.53 -19.94
N SER A 73 9.26 -6.24 -20.17
CA SER A 73 9.47 -5.55 -21.46
C SER A 73 10.93 -5.49 -21.90
N PHE A 74 11.88 -5.73 -21.00
CA PHE A 74 13.31 -5.75 -21.28
C PHE A 74 13.84 -7.16 -21.52
N GLY A 75 12.98 -8.19 -21.51
CA GLY A 75 13.34 -9.60 -21.73
C GLY A 75 13.84 -10.33 -20.49
N GLU A 76 13.86 -9.72 -19.32
CA GLU A 76 14.27 -10.31 -18.05
C GLU A 76 13.15 -11.18 -17.45
N PRO A 77 13.48 -12.32 -16.80
CA PRO A 77 12.48 -13.17 -16.18
C PRO A 77 11.83 -12.47 -14.98
N ILE A 78 10.50 -12.57 -14.86
CA ILE A 78 9.76 -12.05 -13.72
C ILE A 78 9.91 -12.99 -12.53
N GLN A 79 10.68 -12.58 -11.54
CA GLN A 79 10.86 -13.29 -10.27
C GLN A 79 10.22 -12.54 -9.08
N SER A 80 10.13 -11.22 -9.19
CA SER A 80 9.57 -10.32 -8.19
C SER A 80 8.47 -9.44 -8.79
N SER A 81 7.74 -8.72 -7.95
CA SER A 81 6.80 -7.70 -8.42
C SER A 81 7.50 -6.51 -9.07
N ASN A 82 8.74 -6.18 -8.63
CA ASN A 82 9.57 -5.16 -9.29
C ASN A 82 9.78 -5.51 -10.76
N ASP A 83 10.15 -6.76 -11.06
CA ASP A 83 10.38 -7.22 -12.44
C ASP A 83 9.10 -7.12 -13.29
N ALA A 84 7.95 -7.47 -12.71
CA ALA A 84 6.67 -7.36 -13.40
C ALA A 84 6.33 -5.89 -13.70
N PHE A 85 6.49 -5.01 -12.73
CA PHE A 85 6.14 -3.59 -12.86
C PHE A 85 7.12 -2.81 -13.76
N ARG A 86 8.35 -3.27 -13.96
CA ARG A 86 9.27 -2.75 -15.00
C ARG A 86 8.64 -2.78 -16.39
N SER A 87 7.73 -3.73 -16.65
CA SER A 87 6.98 -3.78 -17.91
C SER A 87 6.10 -2.57 -18.19
N LEU A 88 5.82 -1.76 -17.17
CA LEU A 88 4.99 -0.56 -17.31
C LEU A 88 5.79 0.66 -17.78
N PHE A 89 7.11 0.57 -17.78
CA PHE A 89 7.99 1.69 -18.16
C PHE A 89 8.55 1.52 -19.57
N PRO A 90 8.77 2.64 -20.27
CA PRO A 90 8.29 4.00 -19.98
C PRO A 90 6.88 4.27 -20.51
N ASN A 91 6.22 3.28 -21.14
CA ASN A 91 5.05 3.52 -22.00
C ASN A 91 3.76 3.83 -21.21
N TYR A 92 3.64 3.34 -19.97
CA TYR A 92 2.43 3.46 -19.16
C TYR A 92 2.65 4.23 -17.86
N LEU A 93 3.91 4.30 -17.40
CA LEU A 93 4.35 5.08 -16.24
C LEU A 93 5.67 5.78 -16.55
N ASP A 94 5.83 6.97 -16.00
CA ASP A 94 7.03 7.81 -16.13
C ASP A 94 7.69 8.12 -14.78
N THR A 95 7.14 7.63 -13.67
CA THR A 95 7.62 7.87 -12.31
C THR A 95 7.47 6.62 -11.44
N GLU A 96 8.45 6.38 -10.59
CA GLU A 96 8.45 5.31 -9.60
C GLU A 96 7.75 5.70 -8.28
N GLN A 97 7.43 6.98 -8.10
CA GLN A 97 6.82 7.50 -6.87
C GLN A 97 5.48 6.84 -6.52
N VAL A 98 4.81 6.24 -7.51
CA VAL A 98 3.54 5.52 -7.31
C VAL A 98 3.73 4.20 -6.56
N PHE A 99 4.95 3.66 -6.53
CA PHE A 99 5.28 2.39 -5.88
C PHE A 99 5.74 2.55 -4.43
N VAL A 100 6.08 3.77 -4.00
CA VAL A 100 6.64 4.04 -2.67
C VAL A 100 5.57 4.54 -1.71
N LEU A 101 5.55 3.98 -0.51
CA LEU A 101 4.78 4.49 0.61
C LEU A 101 5.72 4.92 1.73
N GLY A 102 5.55 6.12 2.26
CA GLY A 102 6.48 6.78 3.17
C GLY A 102 6.76 6.10 4.54
N ARG A 103 6.27 4.88 4.74
CA ARG A 103 6.56 3.99 5.89
C ARG A 103 6.60 2.52 5.50
N SER A 104 6.77 2.24 4.23
CA SER A 104 6.96 0.90 3.73
C SER A 104 8.40 0.44 4.00
N VAL A 105 8.60 -0.87 3.98
CA VAL A 105 9.89 -1.58 3.86
C VAL A 105 10.62 -1.18 2.59
N ALA A 106 9.88 -1.00 1.51
CA ALA A 106 10.38 -0.27 0.37
C ALA A 106 10.97 1.02 0.92
N GLY A 107 12.25 1.16 0.80
CA GLY A 107 13.02 2.27 1.31
C GLY A 107 12.34 3.61 1.03
N PRO A 108 12.74 4.67 1.67
CA PRO A 108 12.00 5.93 1.65
C PRO A 108 11.99 6.65 0.30
N ARG A 109 12.60 6.09 -0.77
CA ARG A 109 12.82 6.88 -1.99
C ARG A 109 12.91 6.01 -3.23
N ALA A 110 11.92 6.11 -4.12
CA ALA A 110 12.16 5.92 -5.53
C ALA A 110 13.11 7.04 -6.00
N ASP A 111 14.14 6.69 -6.72
CA ASP A 111 15.11 7.68 -7.23
C ASP A 111 14.65 8.31 -8.57
N ASP A 112 13.52 7.83 -9.11
CA ASP A 112 12.88 8.24 -10.37
C ASP A 112 13.80 8.06 -11.60
N ARG A 113 14.71 7.10 -11.56
CA ARG A 113 15.57 6.75 -12.69
C ARG A 113 14.89 5.73 -13.59
N CYS A 114 14.06 6.21 -14.49
CA CYS A 114 13.25 5.37 -15.38
C CYS A 114 13.86 5.19 -16.78
N GLU A 115 15.14 5.56 -17.01
CA GLU A 115 15.75 5.54 -18.34
C GLU A 115 16.28 4.16 -18.76
N LYS A 116 16.77 3.36 -17.81
CA LYS A 116 17.33 2.03 -18.08
C LYS A 116 16.67 0.95 -17.24
N ALA A 117 16.49 -0.22 -17.83
CA ALA A 117 15.85 -1.36 -17.18
C ALA A 117 16.40 -1.69 -15.77
N ASN A 118 17.71 -1.63 -15.63
CA ASN A 118 18.40 -1.95 -14.38
C ASN A 118 18.37 -0.82 -13.34
N GLU A 119 17.85 0.35 -13.69
CA GLU A 119 17.67 1.50 -12.80
C GLU A 119 16.21 1.60 -12.33
N ILE A 120 15.26 0.95 -13.03
CA ILE A 120 13.84 0.99 -12.73
C ILE A 120 13.50 0.03 -11.60
N LEU A 121 12.81 0.51 -10.57
CA LEU A 121 12.30 -0.26 -9.43
C LEU A 121 13.36 -1.19 -8.84
N GLN A 122 14.44 -0.61 -8.33
CA GLN A 122 15.47 -1.35 -7.64
C GLN A 122 14.95 -1.92 -6.29
N SER A 123 15.80 -2.69 -5.64
CA SER A 123 15.51 -3.22 -4.31
C SER A 123 15.11 -2.09 -3.35
N GLY A 124 14.01 -2.25 -2.66
CA GLY A 124 13.49 -1.25 -1.70
C GLY A 124 12.67 -0.09 -2.31
N GLU A 125 12.43 -0.05 -3.61
CA GLU A 125 11.68 1.04 -4.27
C GLU A 125 10.21 0.70 -4.58
N ASN A 126 9.78 -0.52 -4.25
CA ASN A 126 8.43 -0.98 -4.47
C ASN A 126 7.81 -1.53 -3.19
N HIS A 127 6.59 -1.10 -2.89
CA HIS A 127 5.80 -1.61 -1.77
C HIS A 127 4.83 -2.73 -2.16
N TRP A 128 4.46 -2.82 -3.42
CA TRP A 128 3.33 -3.61 -3.86
C TRP A 128 3.71 -5.03 -4.29
N ALA A 129 2.99 -6.03 -3.79
CA ALA A 129 3.00 -7.37 -4.32
C ALA A 129 2.08 -7.49 -5.55
N TYR A 130 2.38 -8.42 -6.44
CA TYR A 130 1.70 -8.61 -7.71
C TYR A 130 1.26 -10.06 -7.90
N VAL A 131 0.06 -10.26 -8.43
CA VAL A 131 -0.46 -11.59 -8.77
C VAL A 131 -0.23 -11.86 -10.26
N GLU A 132 0.84 -12.58 -10.55
CA GLU A 132 1.23 -12.97 -11.92
C GLU A 132 0.32 -14.10 -12.45
N GLY A 133 0.09 -14.12 -13.76
CA GLY A 133 -0.61 -15.20 -14.47
C GLY A 133 -2.09 -14.91 -14.73
N LEU A 134 -2.58 -13.73 -14.37
CA LEU A 134 -3.93 -13.28 -14.68
C LEU A 134 -4.03 -12.60 -16.05
N THR A 135 -5.27 -12.47 -16.54
CA THR A 135 -5.66 -11.74 -17.75
C THR A 135 -6.80 -10.78 -17.42
N ASN A 136 -7.07 -9.82 -18.30
CA ASN A 136 -8.20 -8.89 -18.13
C ASN A 136 -9.58 -9.61 -18.21
N THR A 137 -9.62 -10.86 -18.70
CA THR A 137 -10.80 -11.73 -18.71
C THR A 137 -10.88 -12.63 -17.47
N SER A 138 -9.86 -12.62 -16.61
CA SER A 138 -9.91 -13.29 -15.30
C SER A 138 -11.02 -12.69 -14.44
N LYS A 139 -11.42 -13.39 -13.39
CA LYS A 139 -12.51 -12.95 -12.53
C LYS A 139 -12.23 -11.53 -11.99
N SER A 140 -13.13 -10.59 -12.25
CA SER A 140 -12.98 -9.16 -11.96
C SER A 140 -12.67 -8.87 -10.47
N THR A 141 -13.16 -9.73 -9.57
CA THR A 141 -12.98 -9.57 -8.11
C THR A 141 -11.66 -10.12 -7.58
N TRP A 142 -10.87 -10.81 -8.39
CA TRP A 142 -9.59 -11.34 -7.96
C TRP A 142 -8.57 -10.22 -7.72
N PRO A 143 -7.72 -10.35 -6.69
CA PRO A 143 -6.64 -9.40 -6.46
C PRO A 143 -5.59 -9.49 -7.58
N LEU A 144 -5.17 -8.33 -8.08
CA LEU A 144 -4.11 -8.18 -9.08
C LEU A 144 -2.86 -7.56 -8.45
N VAL A 145 -3.05 -6.50 -7.64
CA VAL A 145 -1.98 -5.87 -6.85
C VAL A 145 -2.47 -5.73 -5.42
N VAL A 146 -1.60 -6.00 -4.46
CA VAL A 146 -1.88 -5.90 -3.03
C VAL A 146 -0.72 -5.27 -2.28
N ASP A 147 -0.94 -4.83 -1.04
CA ASP A 147 0.16 -4.49 -0.14
C ASP A 147 1.11 -5.68 -0.01
N HIS A 148 2.41 -5.40 0.17
CA HIS A 148 3.43 -6.37 0.52
C HIS A 148 3.00 -7.29 1.68
N THR A 149 3.30 -8.58 1.58
CA THR A 149 2.98 -9.61 2.57
C THR A 149 4.24 -10.20 3.22
N ASP A 150 4.11 -11.24 4.00
CA ASP A 150 5.23 -12.00 4.58
C ASP A 150 5.90 -12.99 3.61
N GLY A 151 5.59 -12.92 2.32
CA GLY A 151 6.03 -13.87 1.29
C GLY A 151 5.13 -15.10 1.16
N ALA A 152 4.31 -15.38 2.14
CA ALA A 152 3.31 -16.46 2.13
C ALA A 152 1.86 -15.96 1.90
N GLY A 153 1.70 -14.69 1.56
CA GLY A 153 0.39 -14.06 1.38
C GLY A 153 -0.35 -13.78 2.69
N MET A 154 0.39 -13.62 3.79
CA MET A 154 -0.16 -13.26 5.09
C MET A 154 0.32 -11.88 5.51
N TYR A 155 -0.40 -11.27 6.44
CA TYR A 155 -0.14 -9.94 6.96
C TYR A 155 0.16 -9.99 8.46
N ASN A 156 1.13 -9.18 8.88
CA ASN A 156 1.54 -9.05 10.27
C ASN A 156 0.84 -7.85 10.94
N THR A 157 0.74 -7.85 12.27
CA THR A 157 0.15 -6.74 13.02
C THR A 157 1.18 -5.73 13.53
N ARG A 158 2.47 -6.09 13.54
CA ARG A 158 3.53 -5.30 14.17
C ARG A 158 4.64 -4.88 13.23
N ASP A 159 4.95 -5.74 12.26
CA ASP A 159 6.11 -5.57 11.41
C ASP A 159 5.69 -5.05 10.02
N SER A 160 6.10 -3.81 9.72
CA SER A 160 5.83 -3.22 8.42
C SER A 160 6.53 -3.94 7.27
N GLU A 161 7.61 -4.67 7.58
CA GLU A 161 8.38 -5.45 6.60
C GLU A 161 7.70 -6.77 6.24
N LEU A 162 6.79 -7.23 7.08
CA LEU A 162 6.03 -8.46 6.90
C LEU A 162 4.53 -8.19 6.71
N GLY A 163 4.21 -7.18 5.92
CA GLY A 163 2.81 -6.84 5.62
C GLY A 163 2.08 -6.07 6.72
N GLY A 164 2.78 -5.52 7.70
CA GLY A 164 2.19 -4.84 8.87
C GLY A 164 1.98 -3.33 8.71
N ILE A 165 2.12 -2.76 7.53
CA ILE A 165 2.06 -1.30 7.29
C ILE A 165 0.77 -0.66 7.81
N TRP A 166 -0.36 -1.37 7.73
CA TRP A 166 -1.67 -0.94 8.26
C TRP A 166 -2.02 -1.60 9.58
N THR A 167 -1.01 -2.00 10.37
CA THR A 167 -1.16 -2.66 11.68
C THR A 167 -2.00 -3.94 11.62
N GLY A 168 -1.98 -4.64 10.49
CA GLY A 168 -2.74 -5.87 10.25
C GLY A 168 -4.26 -5.71 10.28
N GLN A 169 -4.80 -4.47 10.17
CA GLN A 169 -6.24 -4.24 10.19
C GLN A 169 -6.86 -4.32 8.80
N SER A 170 -6.13 -3.92 7.79
CA SER A 170 -6.62 -3.87 6.41
C SER A 170 -5.47 -4.05 5.42
N ALA A 171 -5.81 -4.36 4.17
CA ALA A 171 -4.92 -4.30 3.03
C ALA A 171 -5.55 -3.47 1.92
N ILE A 172 -4.72 -2.81 1.10
CA ILE A 172 -5.15 -2.14 -0.11
C ILE A 172 -5.04 -3.15 -1.25
N VAL A 173 -6.10 -3.27 -2.03
CA VAL A 173 -6.21 -4.26 -3.09
C VAL A 173 -6.65 -3.59 -4.38
N VAL A 174 -5.87 -3.76 -5.43
CA VAL A 174 -6.30 -3.52 -6.82
C VAL A 174 -6.81 -4.84 -7.37
N ARG A 175 -7.99 -4.83 -7.97
CA ARG A 175 -8.60 -6.00 -8.58
C ARG A 175 -8.37 -6.02 -10.09
N VAL A 176 -8.63 -7.17 -10.70
CA VAL A 176 -8.54 -7.35 -12.16
C VAL A 176 -9.37 -6.33 -12.94
N ASP A 177 -10.50 -5.86 -12.41
CA ASP A 177 -11.32 -4.81 -13.02
C ASP A 177 -10.75 -3.37 -12.86
N GLY A 178 -9.58 -3.23 -12.21
CA GLY A 178 -8.96 -1.94 -11.90
C GLY A 178 -9.55 -1.24 -10.67
N GLY A 179 -10.58 -1.82 -10.04
CA GLY A 179 -11.15 -1.29 -8.81
C GLY A 179 -10.17 -1.40 -7.64
N VAL A 180 -10.02 -0.32 -6.87
CA VAL A 180 -9.15 -0.28 -5.68
C VAL A 180 -10.00 -0.20 -4.43
N ALA A 181 -9.65 -1.01 -3.43
CA ALA A 181 -10.36 -1.01 -2.15
C ALA A 181 -9.43 -1.25 -0.96
N VAL A 182 -9.71 -0.56 0.14
CA VAL A 182 -9.15 -0.90 1.46
C VAL A 182 -10.02 -2.00 2.05
N THR A 183 -9.48 -3.21 2.15
CA THR A 183 -10.21 -4.41 2.57
C THR A 183 -9.79 -4.81 3.98
N PRO A 184 -10.74 -4.97 4.93
CA PRO A 184 -10.42 -5.48 6.26
C PRO A 184 -9.83 -6.89 6.19
N LEU A 185 -8.76 -7.11 6.95
CA LEU A 185 -8.13 -8.43 7.06
C LEU A 185 -8.87 -9.32 8.07
N GLN A 186 -8.84 -10.62 7.84
CA GLN A 186 -9.35 -11.65 8.73
C GLN A 186 -8.21 -12.38 9.44
N GLY A 187 -8.51 -13.13 10.49
CA GLY A 187 -7.54 -13.89 11.27
C GLY A 187 -7.26 -13.28 12.63
N THR A 188 -6.43 -13.94 13.41
CA THR A 188 -6.09 -13.56 14.79
C THR A 188 -4.58 -13.47 15.01
N GLY A 189 -4.16 -12.60 15.92
CA GLY A 189 -2.75 -12.43 16.27
C GLY A 189 -1.93 -11.89 15.09
N GLU A 190 -0.78 -12.49 14.86
CA GLU A 190 0.19 -12.08 13.85
C GLU A 190 -0.07 -12.70 12.46
N LYS A 191 -1.04 -13.62 12.35
CA LYS A 191 -1.41 -14.28 11.10
C LYS A 191 -2.76 -13.75 10.64
N ARG A 192 -2.71 -12.73 9.79
CA ARG A 192 -3.89 -12.15 9.17
C ARG A 192 -3.83 -12.36 7.66
N PHE A 193 -4.99 -12.47 7.02
CA PHE A 193 -5.09 -12.75 5.60
C PHE A 193 -6.17 -11.90 4.93
N LEU A 194 -6.02 -11.71 3.63
CA LEU A 194 -7.02 -11.08 2.79
C LEU A 194 -8.18 -12.07 2.58
N PRO A 195 -9.42 -11.77 3.03
CA PRO A 195 -10.54 -12.67 2.86
C PRO A 195 -10.96 -12.73 1.38
N ARG A 196 -11.38 -13.92 0.93
CA ARG A 196 -12.04 -14.07 -0.36
C ARG A 196 -13.47 -13.53 -0.27
N ARG A 197 -13.94 -12.91 -1.33
CA ARG A 197 -15.31 -12.36 -1.38
C ARG A 197 -16.39 -13.48 -1.26
N GLU A 198 -16.09 -14.66 -1.77
CA GLU A 198 -17.01 -15.80 -1.80
C GLU A 198 -16.92 -16.67 -0.55
N ASP A 199 -15.77 -16.68 0.07
CA ASP A 199 -15.48 -17.43 1.29
C ASP A 199 -14.56 -16.61 2.19
N PRO A 200 -15.11 -15.79 3.11
CA PRO A 200 -14.33 -14.94 3.98
C PRO A 200 -13.38 -15.69 4.93
N THR A 201 -13.54 -17.01 5.09
CA THR A 201 -12.66 -17.85 5.93
C THR A 201 -11.40 -18.28 5.21
N SER A 202 -11.32 -18.08 3.90
CA SER A 202 -10.19 -18.46 3.05
C SER A 202 -9.35 -17.28 2.63
N ASN A 203 -8.01 -17.47 2.54
CA ASN A 203 -7.08 -16.46 2.07
C ASN A 203 -7.19 -16.28 0.55
N ALA A 204 -7.45 -15.05 0.11
CA ALA A 204 -7.51 -14.70 -1.30
C ALA A 204 -6.14 -14.81 -2.01
N LEU A 205 -5.03 -14.73 -1.25
CA LEU A 205 -3.66 -14.80 -1.78
C LEU A 205 -3.09 -16.23 -1.78
N ALA A 206 -3.85 -17.24 -1.40
CA ALA A 206 -3.51 -18.64 -1.70
C ALA A 206 -3.83 -18.95 -3.19
N VAL A 207 -3.12 -18.23 -4.06
CA VAL A 207 -3.45 -18.09 -5.49
C VAL A 207 -3.37 -19.41 -6.27
N ASP A 208 -2.39 -20.24 -5.98
CA ASP A 208 -2.20 -21.58 -6.56
C ASP A 208 -3.41 -22.49 -6.32
N LYS A 209 -4.01 -22.38 -5.15
CA LYS A 209 -5.16 -23.18 -4.74
C LYS A 209 -6.47 -22.78 -5.45
N TYR A 210 -6.66 -21.47 -5.69
CA TYR A 210 -7.98 -20.94 -6.10
C TYR A 210 -8.00 -20.30 -7.48
N MET A 211 -6.85 -19.88 -8.01
CA MET A 211 -6.77 -19.15 -9.28
C MET A 211 -6.12 -19.98 -10.38
N GLY A 212 -5.46 -21.09 -10.05
CA GLY A 212 -4.82 -22.02 -10.98
C GLY A 212 -3.31 -22.16 -10.75
N ALA A 213 -2.77 -23.29 -11.19
CA ALA A 213 -1.37 -23.68 -10.95
C ALA A 213 -0.32 -22.72 -11.57
N ASN A 214 -0.74 -21.89 -12.53
CA ASN A 214 0.16 -20.91 -13.19
C ASN A 214 0.06 -19.50 -12.59
N VAL A 215 -0.79 -19.28 -11.58
CA VAL A 215 -0.92 -18.01 -10.91
C VAL A 215 0.00 -17.99 -9.69
N ARG A 216 0.77 -16.93 -9.55
CA ARG A 216 1.78 -16.79 -8.49
C ARG A 216 1.70 -15.42 -7.84
N LEU A 217 1.85 -15.38 -6.52
CA LEU A 217 2.10 -14.15 -5.80
C LEU A 217 3.59 -13.79 -5.93
N ARG A 218 3.88 -12.58 -6.39
CA ARG A 218 5.22 -12.01 -6.49
C ARG A 218 5.37 -10.88 -5.51
N GLU A 219 6.32 -11.00 -4.62
CA GLU A 219 6.63 -9.97 -3.64
C GLU A 219 7.65 -8.96 -4.20
N PRO A 220 7.72 -7.75 -3.64
CA PRO A 220 8.77 -6.80 -3.98
C PRO A 220 10.16 -7.33 -3.59
N THR A 221 11.18 -6.83 -4.26
CA THR A 221 12.57 -7.10 -3.91
C THR A 221 13.01 -6.12 -2.83
N ASN A 222 13.46 -6.63 -1.69
CA ASN A 222 14.01 -5.85 -0.58
C ASN A 222 15.53 -5.74 -0.68
#